data_cef6be5c58168a08baf2528d609a4b2c
#
_entry.id   cef6be5c58168a08baf2528d609a4b2c
#
_cell.length_a   1.000
_cell.length_b   1.000
_cell.length_c   1.000
_cell.angle_alpha   90.00
_cell.angle_beta   90.00
_cell.angle_gamma   90.00
#
_symmetry.space_group_name_H-M   'P 1'
#
loop_
_entity.id
_entity.type
_entity.pdbx_description
1 polymer ?
#
loop_
_entity_poly.entity_id
_entity_poly.type
_entity_poly.pdbx_seq_one_letter_code
_entity_poly.pdbx_strand_id
1 'polypeptide(L)'
;MGADDVIDHLTRITSNPEYRRTVEWLGAPWGHAVAPSTPVQDFRLHVRAWQHHFAAIFGLDALARVRGFSPSEMALPNHPEVAYEFVRTLLDCGYRWVLVQEHTVEEPGTGAPPRHPHRPHRLVCRNAAGETASIVAIVKTQGSDTKLVAQMQPWYEARGLQRSELAGQAVPPLVTQIADGENGGVMMNEFPSKYFDVVREASGSDVPLMNATEYLENLFALGIRESDLPVIQPMFQGRIWARMQPGDGAEQLERVIEELRREDDRFHMEGGSWTNSLTWVKG
;
A
#
# COMPACT_ATOMS: atom_id res chain seq x y z
N MET A 1 30.19 1.25 12.55
CA MET A 1 29.10 0.30 12.83
C MET A 1 29.13 -0.77 11.75
N GLY A 2 29.31 -2.02 12.09
CA GLY A 2 29.25 -3.14 11.15
C GLY A 2 27.81 -3.55 10.86
N ALA A 3 27.59 -4.38 9.83
CA ALA A 3 26.25 -4.90 9.51
C ALA A 3 25.64 -5.68 10.70
N ASP A 4 26.47 -6.40 11.45
CA ASP A 4 26.05 -7.16 12.63
C ASP A 4 25.45 -6.27 13.72
N ASP A 5 26.07 -5.11 13.99
CA ASP A 5 25.53 -4.13 14.97
C ASP A 5 24.14 -3.63 14.58
N VAL A 6 23.87 -3.46 13.28
CA VAL A 6 22.57 -3.02 12.77
C VAL A 6 21.54 -4.14 12.96
N ILE A 7 21.89 -5.38 12.61
CA ILE A 7 21.00 -6.54 12.77
C ILE A 7 20.67 -6.76 14.24
N ASP A 8 21.63 -6.67 15.14
CA ASP A 8 21.43 -6.80 16.59
C ASP A 8 20.48 -5.72 17.11
N HIS A 9 20.63 -4.48 16.65
CA HIS A 9 19.73 -3.37 17.02
C HIS A 9 18.30 -3.62 16.52
N LEU A 10 18.15 -4.01 15.26
CA LEU A 10 16.83 -4.31 14.67
C LEU A 10 16.17 -5.50 15.36
N THR A 11 16.96 -6.54 15.68
CA THR A 11 16.46 -7.72 16.42
C THR A 11 15.98 -7.32 17.81
N ARG A 12 16.70 -6.46 18.51
CA ARG A 12 16.30 -5.96 19.82
C ARG A 12 14.99 -5.18 19.75
N ILE A 13 14.84 -4.25 18.80
CA ILE A 13 13.64 -3.46 18.62
C ILE A 13 12.44 -4.36 18.26
N THR A 14 12.68 -5.36 17.41
CA THR A 14 11.63 -6.27 16.92
C THR A 14 11.15 -7.24 18.00
N SER A 15 12.04 -7.75 18.84
CA SER A 15 11.76 -8.84 19.76
C SER A 15 11.41 -8.37 21.18
N ASN A 16 11.93 -7.23 21.61
CA ASN A 16 11.69 -6.73 22.96
C ASN A 16 10.23 -6.26 23.12
N PRO A 17 9.49 -6.77 24.13
CA PRO A 17 8.11 -6.36 24.39
C PRO A 17 7.91 -4.85 24.56
N GLU A 18 8.92 -4.13 25.05
CA GLU A 18 8.89 -2.68 25.24
C GLU A 18 8.87 -1.92 23.91
N TYR A 19 9.63 -2.40 22.90
CA TYR A 19 9.82 -1.68 21.65
C TYR A 19 9.01 -2.26 20.47
N ARG A 20 8.58 -3.52 20.54
CA ARG A 20 7.91 -4.21 19.43
C ARG A 20 6.63 -3.52 18.92
N ARG A 21 6.07 -2.59 19.69
CA ARG A 21 4.91 -1.78 19.31
C ARG A 21 5.27 -0.41 18.73
N THR A 22 6.53 -0.01 18.78
CA THR A 22 7.00 1.26 18.25
C THR A 22 7.40 1.16 16.78
N VAL A 23 7.65 -0.05 16.29
CA VAL A 23 8.03 -0.32 14.90
C VAL A 23 7.11 -1.39 14.33
N GLU A 24 6.51 -1.09 13.20
CA GLU A 24 5.73 -2.04 12.42
C GLU A 24 6.53 -2.45 11.18
N TRP A 25 6.78 -3.74 11.04
CA TRP A 25 7.35 -4.29 9.83
C TRP A 25 6.26 -4.57 8.80
N LEU A 26 6.51 -4.17 7.56
CA LEU A 26 5.67 -4.48 6.42
C LEU A 26 6.32 -5.59 5.59
N GLY A 27 5.50 -6.50 5.07
CA GLY A 27 5.96 -7.42 4.05
C GLY A 27 6.30 -6.68 2.77
N ALA A 28 7.23 -7.24 2.02
CA ALA A 28 7.65 -6.74 0.72
C ALA A 28 8.06 -7.92 -0.18
N PRO A 29 8.19 -7.72 -1.49
CA PRO A 29 8.82 -8.72 -2.35
C PRO A 29 10.32 -8.81 -2.07
N TRP A 30 10.87 -10.01 -2.07
CA TRP A 30 12.30 -10.21 -2.02
C TRP A 30 12.98 -9.61 -3.25
N GLY A 31 14.16 -9.00 -3.06
CA GLY A 31 14.96 -8.47 -4.16
C GLY A 31 14.29 -7.34 -4.95
N HIS A 32 13.38 -6.61 -4.30
CA HIS A 32 12.71 -5.43 -4.89
C HIS A 32 11.92 -5.75 -6.17
N ALA A 33 11.34 -6.96 -6.27
CA ALA A 33 10.54 -7.33 -7.45
C ALA A 33 9.30 -6.43 -7.56
N VAL A 34 9.16 -5.77 -8.72
CA VAL A 34 8.02 -4.89 -9.02
C VAL A 34 6.85 -5.73 -9.52
N ALA A 35 5.75 -5.75 -8.78
CA ALA A 35 4.63 -6.66 -9.00
C ALA A 35 4.06 -6.64 -10.43
N PRO A 36 3.80 -5.48 -11.07
CA PRO A 36 3.30 -5.45 -12.44
C PRO A 36 4.23 -6.04 -13.50
N SER A 37 5.55 -6.04 -13.24
CA SER A 37 6.59 -6.50 -14.18
C SER A 37 7.10 -7.90 -13.86
N THR A 38 6.59 -8.51 -12.80
CA THR A 38 7.03 -9.83 -12.33
C THR A 38 5.95 -10.85 -12.65
N PRO A 39 6.29 -12.00 -13.29
CA PRO A 39 5.33 -13.07 -13.48
C PRO A 39 4.67 -13.45 -12.16
N VAL A 40 3.37 -13.67 -12.18
CA VAL A 40 2.56 -13.91 -10.95
C VAL A 40 3.12 -15.02 -10.06
N GLN A 41 3.59 -16.10 -10.68
CA GLN A 41 4.16 -17.23 -9.95
C GLN A 41 5.47 -16.85 -9.25
N ASP A 42 6.31 -16.08 -9.91
CA ASP A 42 7.58 -15.59 -9.36
C ASP A 42 7.32 -14.55 -8.27
N PHE A 43 6.34 -13.66 -8.45
CA PHE A 43 5.94 -12.71 -7.42
C PHE A 43 5.57 -13.42 -6.11
N ARG A 44 4.79 -14.50 -6.18
CA ARG A 44 4.47 -15.33 -5.02
C ARG A 44 5.70 -15.91 -4.33
N LEU A 45 6.70 -16.34 -5.11
CA LEU A 45 7.98 -16.81 -4.56
C LEU A 45 8.76 -15.69 -3.88
N HIS A 46 8.78 -14.47 -4.46
CA HIS A 46 9.40 -13.30 -3.84
C HIS A 46 8.76 -12.94 -2.50
N VAL A 47 7.43 -12.97 -2.40
CA VAL A 47 6.72 -12.71 -1.13
C VAL A 47 7.09 -13.75 -0.08
N ARG A 48 7.09 -15.04 -0.44
CA ARG A 48 7.48 -16.12 0.48
C ARG A 48 8.96 -16.08 0.86
N ALA A 49 9.84 -15.77 -0.09
CA ALA A 49 11.27 -15.64 0.20
C ALA A 49 11.53 -14.53 1.23
N TRP A 50 10.84 -13.41 1.11
CA TRP A 50 10.90 -12.34 2.11
C TRP A 50 10.46 -12.85 3.49
N GLN A 51 9.34 -13.56 3.58
CA GLN A 51 8.84 -14.10 4.85
C GLN A 51 9.82 -15.08 5.49
N HIS A 52 10.39 -15.99 4.69
CA HIS A 52 11.39 -16.93 5.17
C HIS A 52 12.66 -16.24 5.69
N HIS A 53 13.14 -15.25 4.95
CA HIS A 53 14.32 -14.50 5.35
C HIS A 53 14.07 -13.67 6.61
N PHE A 54 12.93 -12.99 6.67
CA PHE A 54 12.52 -12.23 7.85
C PHE A 54 12.41 -13.12 9.09
N ALA A 55 11.77 -14.29 8.96
CA ALA A 55 11.65 -15.24 10.05
C ALA A 55 13.00 -15.85 10.49
N ALA A 56 13.92 -16.05 9.56
CA ALA A 56 15.26 -16.53 9.88
C ALA A 56 16.07 -15.52 10.72
N ILE A 57 15.83 -14.23 10.53
CA ILE A 57 16.53 -13.16 11.28
C ILE A 57 15.81 -12.84 12.59
N PHE A 58 14.49 -12.65 12.56
CA PHE A 58 13.70 -12.08 13.66
C PHE A 58 12.79 -13.10 14.36
N GLY A 59 12.68 -14.31 13.83
CA GLY A 59 11.83 -15.38 14.38
C GLY A 59 10.39 -15.37 13.88
N LEU A 60 9.71 -16.51 14.08
CA LEU A 60 8.32 -16.71 13.64
C LEU A 60 7.33 -15.81 14.41
N ASP A 61 7.59 -15.54 15.67
CA ASP A 61 6.73 -14.65 16.48
C ASP A 61 6.75 -13.21 15.95
N ALA A 62 7.88 -12.75 15.44
CA ALA A 62 7.98 -11.46 14.77
C ALA A 62 7.24 -11.48 13.44
N LEU A 63 7.43 -12.51 12.62
CA LEU A 63 6.72 -12.66 11.35
C LEU A 63 5.20 -12.71 11.55
N ALA A 64 4.71 -13.36 12.59
CA ALA A 64 3.28 -13.44 12.89
C ALA A 64 2.63 -12.06 13.15
N ARG A 65 3.41 -11.03 13.45
CA ARG A 65 2.94 -9.65 13.63
C ARG A 65 2.95 -8.81 12.35
N VAL A 66 3.60 -9.28 11.29
CA VAL A 66 3.62 -8.58 9.99
C VAL A 66 2.28 -8.77 9.31
N ARG A 67 1.45 -7.73 9.32
CA ARG A 67 0.08 -7.77 8.79
C ARG A 67 -0.11 -6.94 7.52
N GLY A 68 0.69 -5.91 7.34
CA GLY A 68 0.67 -5.04 6.19
C GLY A 68 1.68 -5.43 5.12
N PHE A 69 1.40 -5.03 3.90
CA PHE A 69 2.29 -5.25 2.76
C PHE A 69 2.53 -3.93 2.03
N SER A 70 3.79 -3.66 1.69
CA SER A 70 4.19 -2.55 0.84
C SER A 70 4.78 -3.09 -0.46
N PRO A 71 4.12 -2.93 -1.60
CA PRO A 71 4.69 -3.34 -2.87
C PRO A 71 5.90 -2.47 -3.21
N SER A 72 6.91 -3.06 -3.86
CA SER A 72 8.07 -2.32 -4.38
C SER A 72 7.60 -1.18 -5.27
N GLU A 73 8.20 0.01 -5.11
CA GLU A 73 7.81 1.23 -5.84
C GLU A 73 6.35 1.64 -5.65
N MET A 74 5.67 1.08 -4.65
CA MET A 74 4.21 1.17 -4.50
C MET A 74 3.44 0.82 -5.79
N ALA A 75 4.03 -0.01 -6.63
CA ALA A 75 3.48 -0.40 -7.92
C ALA A 75 2.35 -1.40 -7.72
N LEU A 76 1.11 -0.93 -7.84
CA LEU A 76 -0.07 -1.78 -7.82
C LEU A 76 -0.36 -2.26 -9.23
N PRO A 77 -0.44 -3.59 -9.48
CA PRO A 77 -0.86 -4.09 -10.79
C PRO A 77 -2.27 -3.60 -11.15
N ASN A 78 -2.47 -3.19 -12.38
CA ASN A 78 -3.79 -2.79 -12.87
C ASN A 78 -4.34 -3.67 -13.99
N HIS A 79 -3.54 -4.61 -14.54
CA HIS A 79 -4.08 -5.68 -15.36
C HIS A 79 -4.97 -6.59 -14.50
N PRO A 80 -6.26 -6.83 -14.86
CA PRO A 80 -7.21 -7.54 -14.01
C PRO A 80 -6.73 -8.86 -13.45
N GLU A 81 -6.17 -9.73 -14.30
CA GLU A 81 -5.65 -11.04 -13.88
C GLU A 81 -4.51 -10.89 -12.86
N VAL A 82 -3.57 -9.99 -13.16
CA VAL A 82 -2.39 -9.78 -12.31
C VAL A 82 -2.78 -9.15 -10.97
N ALA A 83 -3.71 -8.18 -10.99
CA ALA A 83 -4.22 -7.55 -9.78
C ALA A 83 -4.98 -8.53 -8.88
N TYR A 84 -5.81 -9.38 -9.48
CA TYR A 84 -6.51 -10.44 -8.75
C TYR A 84 -5.53 -11.39 -8.06
N GLU A 85 -4.56 -11.93 -8.81
CA GLU A 85 -3.56 -12.85 -8.28
C GLU A 85 -2.61 -12.18 -7.27
N PHE A 86 -2.32 -10.89 -7.43
CA PHE A 86 -1.58 -10.11 -6.44
C PHE A 86 -2.31 -10.14 -5.09
N VAL A 87 -3.59 -9.77 -5.06
CA VAL A 87 -4.37 -9.76 -3.81
C VAL A 87 -4.49 -11.18 -3.23
N ARG A 88 -4.74 -12.19 -4.08
CA ARG A 88 -4.78 -13.61 -3.66
C ARG A 88 -3.47 -14.03 -3.01
N THR A 89 -2.34 -13.68 -3.62
CA THR A 89 -1.02 -13.97 -3.07
C THR A 89 -0.82 -13.36 -1.69
N LEU A 90 -1.21 -12.10 -1.50
CA LEU A 90 -1.09 -11.43 -0.21
C LEU A 90 -1.93 -12.12 0.87
N LEU A 91 -3.20 -12.44 0.57
CA LEU A 91 -4.09 -13.14 1.49
C LEU A 91 -3.57 -14.54 1.86
N ASP A 92 -3.11 -15.32 0.87
CA ASP A 92 -2.54 -16.65 1.06
C ASP A 92 -1.24 -16.62 1.88
N CYS A 93 -0.52 -15.51 1.85
CA CYS A 93 0.69 -15.27 2.65
C CYS A 93 0.39 -14.62 4.01
N GLY A 94 -0.90 -14.43 4.37
CA GLY A 94 -1.32 -13.99 5.70
C GLY A 94 -1.37 -12.48 5.91
N TYR A 95 -1.16 -11.68 4.87
CA TYR A 95 -1.32 -10.23 4.94
C TYR A 95 -2.80 -9.84 5.06
N ARG A 96 -3.06 -8.75 5.77
CA ARG A 96 -4.42 -8.25 6.04
C ARG A 96 -4.71 -6.91 5.38
N TRP A 97 -3.68 -6.15 5.07
CA TRP A 97 -3.81 -4.87 4.40
C TRP A 97 -2.60 -4.58 3.51
N VAL A 98 -2.80 -3.70 2.54
CA VAL A 98 -1.80 -3.27 1.57
C VAL A 98 -1.74 -1.74 1.50
N LEU A 99 -0.53 -1.20 1.34
CA LEU A 99 -0.32 0.21 1.07
C LEU A 99 -0.41 0.46 -0.44
N VAL A 100 -1.21 1.45 -0.85
CA VAL A 100 -1.40 1.82 -2.26
C VAL A 100 -1.28 3.33 -2.44
N GLN A 101 -0.88 3.77 -3.61
CA GLN A 101 -0.90 5.20 -3.94
C GLN A 101 -2.28 5.64 -4.44
N GLU A 102 -2.67 6.87 -4.14
CA GLU A 102 -3.95 7.45 -4.54
C GLU A 102 -4.21 7.35 -6.05
N HIS A 103 -3.20 7.64 -6.87
CA HIS A 103 -3.31 7.61 -8.33
C HIS A 103 -3.26 6.22 -8.97
N THR A 104 -3.06 5.16 -8.18
CA THR A 104 -3.05 3.78 -8.68
C THR A 104 -4.41 3.09 -8.52
N VAL A 105 -5.35 3.76 -7.89
CA VAL A 105 -6.68 3.25 -7.60
C VAL A 105 -7.77 4.22 -8.02
N GLU A 106 -8.97 3.72 -8.22
CA GLU A 106 -10.15 4.48 -8.60
C GLU A 106 -11.40 3.99 -7.87
N GLU A 107 -12.42 4.84 -7.75
CA GLU A 107 -13.75 4.44 -7.29
C GLU A 107 -14.48 3.67 -8.40
N PRO A 108 -15.07 2.49 -8.10
CA PRO A 108 -15.85 1.75 -9.06
C PRO A 108 -17.03 2.59 -9.62
N GLY A 109 -17.29 2.47 -10.91
CA GLY A 109 -18.39 3.13 -11.60
C GLY A 109 -18.10 4.57 -12.03
N THR A 110 -17.26 5.30 -11.33
CA THR A 110 -16.89 6.69 -11.70
C THR A 110 -15.51 6.79 -12.34
N GLY A 111 -14.57 5.90 -11.99
CA GLY A 111 -13.18 6.00 -12.39
C GLY A 111 -12.44 7.19 -11.74
N ALA A 112 -13.07 7.81 -10.74
CA ALA A 112 -12.49 8.95 -10.03
C ALA A 112 -11.52 8.48 -8.92
N PRO A 113 -10.56 9.32 -8.52
CA PRO A 113 -9.75 9.06 -7.33
C PRO A 113 -10.62 8.90 -6.07
N PRO A 114 -10.16 8.19 -5.03
CA PRO A 114 -10.90 8.03 -3.78
C PRO A 114 -11.29 9.38 -3.15
N ARG A 115 -12.58 9.60 -2.86
CA ARG A 115 -13.06 10.87 -2.26
C ARG A 115 -12.52 11.14 -0.87
N HIS A 116 -12.18 10.09 -0.15
CA HIS A 116 -11.72 10.17 1.23
C HIS A 116 -10.43 9.34 1.43
N PRO A 117 -9.31 9.74 0.82
CA PRO A 117 -8.10 8.92 0.82
C PRO A 117 -7.49 8.71 2.20
N HIS A 118 -7.82 9.57 3.18
CA HIS A 118 -7.28 9.51 4.54
C HIS A 118 -7.99 8.51 5.47
N ARG A 119 -8.73 7.56 4.92
CA ARG A 119 -9.31 6.45 5.67
C ARG A 119 -9.10 5.14 4.94
N PRO A 120 -9.21 3.99 5.62
CA PRO A 120 -9.02 2.71 4.94
C PRO A 120 -10.14 2.45 3.94
N HIS A 121 -9.79 1.70 2.91
CA HIS A 121 -10.67 1.26 1.84
C HIS A 121 -10.62 -0.27 1.74
N ARG A 122 -11.53 -0.82 0.99
CA ARG A 122 -11.47 -2.20 0.54
C ARG A 122 -11.09 -2.23 -0.94
N LEU A 123 -9.84 -2.63 -1.21
CA LEU A 123 -9.37 -2.87 -2.57
C LEU A 123 -10.00 -4.16 -3.08
N VAL A 124 -10.75 -4.07 -4.16
CA VAL A 124 -11.41 -5.21 -4.81
C VAL A 124 -10.81 -5.38 -6.20
N CYS A 125 -10.29 -6.55 -6.47
CA CYS A 125 -9.78 -6.96 -7.78
C CYS A 125 -10.65 -8.07 -8.34
N ARG A 126 -10.95 -7.98 -9.63
CA ARG A 126 -11.77 -8.95 -10.36
C ARG A 126 -10.99 -9.50 -11.55
N ASN A 127 -11.07 -10.81 -11.78
CA ASN A 127 -10.51 -11.45 -12.97
C ASN A 127 -11.55 -11.62 -14.10
N ALA A 128 -11.12 -12.09 -15.26
CA ALA A 128 -11.99 -12.32 -16.41
C ALA A 128 -13.03 -13.44 -16.17
N ALA A 129 -12.76 -14.38 -15.26
CA ALA A 129 -13.72 -15.40 -14.87
C ALA A 129 -14.84 -14.86 -13.96
N GLY A 130 -14.75 -13.58 -13.54
CA GLY A 130 -15.70 -12.94 -12.65
C GLY A 130 -15.44 -13.21 -11.16
N GLU A 131 -14.35 -13.90 -10.83
CA GLU A 131 -13.93 -14.10 -9.45
C GLU A 131 -13.39 -12.81 -8.86
N THR A 132 -13.60 -12.60 -7.57
CA THR A 132 -13.14 -11.41 -6.87
C THR A 132 -12.25 -11.76 -5.68
N ALA A 133 -11.23 -10.96 -5.48
CA ALA A 133 -10.41 -10.97 -4.26
C ALA A 133 -10.41 -9.56 -3.67
N SER A 134 -10.42 -9.46 -2.34
CA SER A 134 -10.38 -8.15 -1.68
C SER A 134 -9.50 -8.14 -0.45
N ILE A 135 -8.86 -7.00 -0.21
CA ILE A 135 -7.99 -6.76 0.94
C ILE A 135 -8.20 -5.33 1.42
N VAL A 136 -7.98 -5.06 2.70
CA VAL A 136 -7.97 -3.69 3.21
C VAL A 136 -6.81 -2.92 2.58
N ALA A 137 -7.08 -1.71 2.11
CA ALA A 137 -6.08 -0.82 1.54
C ALA A 137 -5.97 0.48 2.34
N ILE A 138 -4.75 0.89 2.61
CA ILE A 138 -4.41 2.20 3.13
C ILE A 138 -3.84 3.00 1.98
N VAL A 139 -4.40 4.18 1.76
CA VAL A 139 -4.04 5.04 0.62
C VAL A 139 -2.99 6.06 1.07
N LYS A 140 -1.86 6.08 0.38
CA LYS A 140 -0.89 7.18 0.46
C LYS A 140 -1.33 8.27 -0.52
N THR A 141 -1.61 9.43 0.00
CA THR A 141 -2.09 10.58 -0.80
C THR A 141 -0.97 11.22 -1.61
N GLN A 142 -1.34 11.89 -2.70
CA GLN A 142 -0.39 12.66 -3.51
C GLN A 142 0.15 13.89 -2.78
N GLY A 143 -0.64 14.47 -1.85
CA GLY A 143 -0.22 15.60 -1.04
C GLY A 143 1.01 15.32 -0.18
N SER A 144 1.21 14.06 0.21
CA SER A 144 2.36 13.61 0.99
C SER A 144 3.51 13.20 0.08
N ASP A 145 4.17 14.16 -0.55
CA ASP A 145 5.34 13.88 -1.40
C ASP A 145 6.54 13.40 -0.58
N THR A 146 7.27 12.44 -1.11
CA THR A 146 8.50 11.89 -0.52
C THR A 146 9.57 12.94 -0.26
N LYS A 147 9.67 13.98 -1.09
CA LYS A 147 10.61 15.08 -0.91
C LYS A 147 10.38 15.88 0.37
N LEU A 148 9.17 15.90 0.87
CA LEU A 148 8.78 16.66 2.06
C LEU A 148 8.78 15.79 3.33
N VAL A 149 9.13 14.51 3.24
CA VAL A 149 9.22 13.62 4.41
C VAL A 149 10.18 14.15 5.45
N ALA A 150 11.33 14.66 5.03
CA ALA A 150 12.32 15.25 5.92
C ALA A 150 11.79 16.45 6.72
N GLN A 151 10.80 17.15 6.17
CA GLN A 151 10.11 18.27 6.80
C GLN A 151 8.85 17.83 7.55
N MET A 152 8.59 16.52 7.58
CA MET A 152 7.43 15.90 8.22
C MET A 152 6.08 16.46 7.76
N GLN A 153 5.97 16.71 6.47
CA GLN A 153 4.75 17.19 5.82
C GLN A 153 3.51 16.35 6.16
N PRO A 154 3.58 15.00 6.25
CA PRO A 154 2.43 14.19 6.63
C PRO A 154 1.82 14.54 7.98
N TRP A 155 2.63 14.91 8.97
CA TRP A 155 2.14 15.32 10.27
C TRP A 155 1.42 16.68 10.21
N TYR A 156 1.98 17.64 9.45
CA TYR A 156 1.33 18.92 9.23
C TYR A 156 0.02 18.77 8.45
N GLU A 157 -0.04 17.89 7.46
CA GLU A 157 -1.25 17.55 6.73
C GLU A 157 -2.31 16.95 7.67
N ALA A 158 -1.94 15.97 8.48
CA ALA A 158 -2.84 15.30 9.41
C ALA A 158 -3.48 16.29 10.42
N ARG A 159 -2.76 17.30 10.88
CA ARG A 159 -3.27 18.34 11.78
C ARG A 159 -4.39 19.19 11.17
N GLY A 160 -4.41 19.32 9.85
CA GLY A 160 -5.44 20.08 9.12
C GLY A 160 -6.70 19.29 8.83
N LEU A 161 -6.67 17.97 9.00
CA LEU A 161 -7.78 17.09 8.63
C LEU A 161 -8.79 16.92 9.77
N GLN A 162 -10.04 16.72 9.39
CA GLN A 162 -11.13 16.49 10.33
C GLN A 162 -11.55 15.02 10.33
N ARG A 163 -12.13 14.59 11.42
CA ARG A 163 -12.78 13.27 11.49
C ARG A 163 -13.90 13.17 10.46
N SER A 164 -14.06 12.01 9.87
CA SER A 164 -15.12 11.72 8.90
C SER A 164 -16.02 10.61 9.42
N GLU A 165 -17.26 10.58 8.95
CA GLU A 165 -18.19 9.53 9.32
C GLU A 165 -17.94 8.26 8.48
N LEU A 166 -17.89 7.10 9.16
CA LEU A 166 -17.83 5.78 8.54
C LEU A 166 -18.66 4.80 9.39
N ALA A 167 -19.67 4.18 8.79
CA ALA A 167 -20.58 3.26 9.49
C ALA A 167 -21.18 3.84 10.78
N GLY A 168 -21.52 5.14 10.79
CA GLY A 168 -22.07 5.82 11.96
C GLY A 168 -21.05 6.18 13.05
N GLN A 169 -19.77 5.97 12.81
CA GLN A 169 -18.66 6.28 13.71
C GLN A 169 -17.84 7.46 13.19
N ALA A 170 -17.41 8.34 14.08
CA ALA A 170 -16.49 9.44 13.77
C ALA A 170 -15.05 8.91 13.72
N VAL A 171 -14.55 8.65 12.51
CA VAL A 171 -13.24 8.04 12.25
C VAL A 171 -12.17 9.12 12.12
N PRO A 172 -11.05 9.02 12.84
CA PRO A 172 -9.91 9.91 12.63
C PRO A 172 -9.26 9.67 11.26
N PRO A 173 -8.79 10.73 10.57
CA PRO A 173 -8.02 10.56 9.35
C PRO A 173 -6.66 9.93 9.64
N LEU A 174 -6.14 9.17 8.68
CA LEU A 174 -4.79 8.61 8.68
C LEU A 174 -4.02 9.17 7.49
N VAL A 175 -2.91 9.80 7.75
CA VAL A 175 -1.95 10.20 6.70
C VAL A 175 -0.78 9.25 6.76
N THR A 176 -0.44 8.66 5.62
CA THR A 176 0.71 7.76 5.48
C THR A 176 1.75 8.37 4.57
N GLN A 177 3.00 8.01 4.81
CA GLN A 177 4.15 8.46 4.04
C GLN A 177 5.04 7.26 3.74
N ILE A 178 5.68 7.31 2.58
CA ILE A 178 6.75 6.38 2.21
C ILE A 178 7.98 7.18 1.79
N ALA A 179 9.14 6.68 2.12
CA ALA A 179 10.42 7.22 1.67
C ALA A 179 11.42 6.08 1.53
N ASP A 180 12.35 6.23 0.59
CA ASP A 180 13.50 5.34 0.47
C ASP A 180 14.42 5.52 1.68
N GLY A 181 15.02 4.41 2.14
CA GLY A 181 15.82 4.42 3.34
C GLY A 181 17.05 5.32 3.25
N GLU A 182 17.61 5.50 2.07
CA GLU A 182 18.74 6.39 1.80
C GLU A 182 18.39 7.88 1.89
N ASN A 183 17.13 8.25 1.74
CA ASN A 183 16.71 9.66 1.78
C ASN A 183 17.09 10.34 3.10
N GLY A 184 17.09 9.60 4.19
CA GLY A 184 17.43 10.10 5.52
C GLY A 184 18.89 10.47 5.75
N GLY A 185 19.78 10.19 4.80
CA GLY A 185 21.22 10.43 4.99
C GLY A 185 21.95 10.93 3.76
N VAL A 186 21.38 10.70 2.58
CA VAL A 186 22.03 11.03 1.29
C VAL A 186 21.38 12.24 0.64
N MET A 187 20.06 12.26 0.58
CA MET A 187 19.32 13.29 -0.14
C MET A 187 18.78 14.40 0.77
N MET A 188 18.67 14.12 2.07
CA MET A 188 18.04 15.03 3.03
C MET A 188 18.79 15.03 4.36
N ASN A 189 19.77 15.91 4.51
CA ASN A 189 20.57 16.01 5.74
C ASN A 189 19.75 16.41 6.98
N GLU A 190 18.57 16.98 6.80
CA GLU A 190 17.73 17.49 7.89
C GLU A 190 16.76 16.43 8.44
N PHE A 191 16.62 15.30 7.77
CA PHE A 191 15.64 14.29 8.12
C PHE A 191 15.71 13.82 9.58
N PRO A 192 16.86 13.42 10.14
CA PRO A 192 16.88 12.92 11.50
C PRO A 192 16.43 13.95 12.54
N SER A 193 16.86 15.20 12.42
CA SER A 193 16.51 16.25 13.39
C SER A 193 15.01 16.57 13.36
N LYS A 194 14.45 16.74 12.19
CA LYS A 194 13.00 17.01 12.03
C LYS A 194 12.14 15.83 12.45
N TYR A 195 12.56 14.62 12.19
CA TYR A 195 11.86 13.43 12.66
C TYR A 195 11.76 13.40 14.19
N PHE A 196 12.86 13.64 14.89
CA PHE A 196 12.86 13.68 16.36
C PHE A 196 11.97 14.81 16.91
N ASP A 197 11.98 15.96 16.28
CA ASP A 197 11.11 17.08 16.67
C ASP A 197 9.64 16.69 16.54
N VAL A 198 9.25 16.12 15.40
CA VAL A 198 7.85 15.71 15.16
C VAL A 198 7.44 14.57 16.08
N VAL A 199 8.30 13.57 16.32
CA VAL A 199 7.97 12.49 17.28
C VAL A 199 7.70 13.08 18.66
N ARG A 200 8.50 14.07 19.09
CA ARG A 200 8.31 14.74 20.38
C ARG A 200 7.01 15.56 20.42
N GLU A 201 6.71 16.32 19.36
CA GLU A 201 5.52 17.14 19.27
C GLU A 201 4.24 16.29 19.10
N ALA A 202 4.29 15.21 18.33
CA ALA A 202 3.16 14.29 18.14
C ALA A 202 2.84 13.47 19.38
N SER A 203 3.85 13.21 20.22
CA SER A 203 3.67 12.43 21.44
C SER A 203 2.75 13.14 22.42
N GLY A 204 1.60 12.50 22.75
CA GLY A 204 0.58 13.05 23.63
C GLY A 204 -0.28 14.16 23.00
N SER A 205 -0.15 14.42 21.71
CA SER A 205 -1.03 15.35 20.97
C SER A 205 -2.30 14.65 20.47
N ASP A 206 -3.22 15.47 19.91
CA ASP A 206 -4.44 14.98 19.25
C ASP A 206 -4.15 14.27 17.90
N VAL A 207 -2.91 14.36 17.42
CA VAL A 207 -2.44 13.76 16.17
C VAL A 207 -1.20 12.92 16.45
N PRO A 208 -1.37 11.75 17.12
CA PRO A 208 -0.26 10.89 17.48
C PRO A 208 0.30 10.14 16.26
N LEU A 209 1.55 9.74 16.36
CA LEU A 209 2.12 8.71 15.48
C LEU A 209 1.64 7.35 15.95
N MET A 210 1.23 6.50 15.03
CA MET A 210 0.84 5.12 15.34
C MET A 210 1.12 4.18 14.18
N ASN A 211 1.18 2.90 14.46
CA ASN A 211 1.30 1.87 13.45
C ASN A 211 -0.01 1.71 12.69
N ALA A 212 0.07 1.40 11.41
CA ALA A 212 -1.10 1.27 10.55
C ALA A 212 -2.01 0.09 10.97
N THR A 213 -1.43 -1.04 11.36
CA THR A 213 -2.20 -2.16 11.92
C THR A 213 -2.94 -1.75 13.19
N GLU A 214 -2.30 -1.02 14.10
CA GLU A 214 -2.95 -0.51 15.33
C GLU A 214 -4.11 0.43 15.00
N TYR A 215 -3.95 1.30 14.02
CA TYR A 215 -5.04 2.15 13.54
C TYR A 215 -6.24 1.33 13.06
N LEU A 216 -6.00 0.30 12.23
CA LEU A 216 -7.07 -0.57 11.74
C LEU A 216 -7.74 -1.36 12.87
N GLU A 217 -6.96 -1.90 13.80
CA GLU A 217 -7.48 -2.60 14.98
C GLU A 217 -8.38 -1.70 15.82
N ASN A 218 -8.00 -0.43 16.02
CA ASN A 218 -8.82 0.55 16.71
C ASN A 218 -10.14 0.81 16.00
N LEU A 219 -10.15 0.92 14.67
CA LEU A 219 -11.38 1.09 13.90
C LEU A 219 -12.30 -0.14 14.02
N PHE A 220 -11.74 -1.33 13.91
CA PHE A 220 -12.52 -2.58 14.05
C PHE A 220 -13.05 -2.76 15.48
N ALA A 221 -12.31 -2.32 16.50
CA ALA A 221 -12.79 -2.31 17.88
C ALA A 221 -13.98 -1.34 18.11
N LEU A 222 -14.12 -0.30 17.29
CA LEU A 222 -15.29 0.57 17.27
C LEU A 222 -16.51 -0.06 16.59
N GLY A 223 -16.40 -1.29 16.09
CA GLY A 223 -17.47 -2.03 15.40
C GLY A 223 -17.53 -1.82 13.89
N ILE A 224 -16.59 -1.08 13.29
CA ILE A 224 -16.45 -0.97 11.84
C ILE A 224 -15.97 -2.31 11.31
N ARG A 225 -16.57 -2.79 10.22
CA ARG A 225 -16.18 -4.04 9.55
C ARG A 225 -15.53 -3.74 8.22
N GLU A 226 -14.76 -4.68 7.69
CA GLU A 226 -14.19 -4.57 6.34
C GLU A 226 -15.27 -4.33 5.27
N SER A 227 -16.48 -4.88 5.46
CA SER A 227 -17.62 -4.64 4.56
C SER A 227 -18.14 -3.20 4.56
N ASP A 228 -17.85 -2.44 5.61
CA ASP A 228 -18.29 -1.06 5.75
C ASP A 228 -17.30 -0.07 5.10
N LEU A 229 -16.11 -0.56 4.73
CA LEU A 229 -15.10 0.26 4.07
C LEU A 229 -15.52 0.60 2.63
N PRO A 230 -15.31 1.84 2.18
CA PRO A 230 -15.55 2.21 0.80
C PRO A 230 -14.69 1.37 -0.14
N VAL A 231 -15.27 1.01 -1.28
CA VAL A 231 -14.60 0.15 -2.27
C VAL A 231 -13.77 1.00 -3.20
N ILE A 232 -12.55 0.54 -3.45
CA ILE A 232 -11.69 0.99 -4.54
C ILE A 232 -11.25 -0.21 -5.38
N GLN A 233 -10.82 0.06 -6.59
CA GLN A 233 -10.27 -0.93 -7.52
C GLN A 233 -9.01 -0.37 -8.16
N PRO A 234 -8.13 -1.18 -8.77
CA PRO A 234 -7.00 -0.66 -9.53
C PRO A 234 -7.47 0.27 -10.65
N MET A 235 -6.66 1.26 -10.99
CA MET A 235 -6.97 2.23 -12.04
C MET A 235 -7.30 1.54 -13.39
N PHE A 236 -8.15 2.18 -14.18
CA PHE A 236 -8.65 1.73 -15.49
C PHE A 236 -9.62 0.53 -15.48
N GLN A 237 -9.88 -0.08 -14.35
CA GLN A 237 -10.80 -1.22 -14.26
C GLN A 237 -12.21 -0.86 -14.73
N GLY A 238 -12.70 0.35 -14.41
CA GLY A 238 -14.02 0.81 -14.85
C GLY A 238 -14.16 0.83 -16.38
N ARG A 239 -13.11 1.27 -17.10
CA ARG A 239 -13.11 1.31 -18.58
C ARG A 239 -13.11 -0.08 -19.20
N ILE A 240 -12.41 -1.03 -18.54
CA ILE A 240 -12.37 -2.43 -19.00
C ILE A 240 -13.74 -3.10 -18.79
N TRP A 241 -14.24 -3.05 -17.56
CA TRP A 241 -15.48 -3.75 -17.21
C TRP A 241 -16.72 -3.17 -17.90
N ALA A 242 -16.69 -1.88 -18.28
CA ALA A 242 -17.77 -1.30 -19.10
C ALA A 242 -17.90 -1.91 -20.51
N ARG A 243 -16.86 -2.61 -20.99
CA ARG A 243 -16.84 -3.27 -22.31
C ARG A 243 -16.92 -4.79 -22.23
N MET A 244 -16.80 -5.35 -21.04
CA MET A 244 -16.93 -6.79 -20.80
C MET A 244 -18.38 -7.17 -20.55
N GLN A 245 -18.78 -8.34 -21.06
CA GLN A 245 -20.10 -8.92 -20.82
C GLN A 245 -20.00 -10.10 -19.83
N PRO A 246 -21.06 -10.43 -19.11
CA PRO A 246 -21.09 -11.64 -18.29
C PRO A 246 -20.79 -12.88 -19.15
N GLY A 247 -19.80 -13.66 -18.75
CA GLY A 247 -19.36 -14.86 -19.45
C GLY A 247 -18.20 -14.64 -20.43
N ASP A 248 -17.77 -13.41 -20.65
CA ASP A 248 -16.52 -13.14 -21.36
C ASP A 248 -15.35 -13.70 -20.54
N GLY A 249 -14.39 -14.30 -21.24
CA GLY A 249 -13.18 -14.86 -20.63
C GLY A 249 -11.93 -14.02 -20.86
N ALA A 250 -10.77 -14.59 -20.53
CA ALA A 250 -9.49 -13.91 -20.61
C ALA A 250 -9.16 -13.43 -22.04
N GLU A 251 -9.53 -14.18 -23.08
CA GLU A 251 -9.30 -13.79 -24.47
C GLU A 251 -10.03 -12.48 -24.84
N GLN A 252 -11.27 -12.33 -24.38
CA GLN A 252 -12.03 -11.10 -24.61
C GLN A 252 -11.48 -9.94 -23.78
N LEU A 253 -11.02 -10.21 -22.56
CA LEU A 253 -10.34 -9.21 -21.73
C LEU A 253 -9.12 -8.62 -22.46
N GLU A 254 -8.27 -9.46 -23.03
CA GLU A 254 -7.08 -9.00 -23.77
C GLU A 254 -7.48 -8.15 -24.99
N ARG A 255 -8.51 -8.54 -25.72
CA ARG A 255 -9.03 -7.74 -26.85
C ARG A 255 -9.50 -6.36 -26.41
N VAL A 256 -10.24 -6.29 -25.32
CA VAL A 256 -10.72 -5.02 -24.76
C VAL A 256 -9.54 -4.13 -24.33
N ILE A 257 -8.52 -4.70 -23.69
CA ILE A 257 -7.31 -3.97 -23.32
C ILE A 257 -6.58 -3.43 -24.55
N GLU A 258 -6.42 -4.25 -25.60
CA GLU A 258 -5.80 -3.81 -26.85
C GLU A 258 -6.59 -2.71 -27.56
N GLU A 259 -7.92 -2.79 -27.55
CA GLU A 259 -8.78 -1.74 -28.10
C GLU A 259 -8.59 -0.42 -27.34
N LEU A 260 -8.62 -0.47 -26.00
CA LEU A 260 -8.42 0.71 -25.17
C LEU A 260 -7.04 1.34 -25.36
N ARG A 261 -5.99 0.52 -25.55
CA ARG A 261 -4.63 1.00 -25.87
C ARG A 261 -4.55 1.71 -27.22
N ARG A 262 -5.30 1.27 -28.22
CA ARG A 262 -5.37 1.92 -29.53
C ARG A 262 -6.10 3.26 -29.48
N GLU A 263 -7.10 3.38 -28.61
CA GLU A 263 -7.89 4.60 -28.43
C GLU A 263 -7.17 5.66 -27.58
N ASP A 264 -6.37 5.22 -26.62
CA ASP A 264 -5.69 6.08 -25.68
C ASP A 264 -4.30 5.51 -25.39
N ASP A 265 -3.28 6.13 -25.91
CA ASP A 265 -1.87 5.73 -25.74
C ASP A 265 -1.36 5.84 -24.30
N ARG A 266 -2.13 6.55 -23.44
CA ARG A 266 -1.88 6.63 -21.99
C ARG A 266 -2.48 5.46 -21.23
N PHE A 267 -3.22 4.57 -21.90
CA PHE A 267 -3.81 3.38 -21.28
C PHE A 267 -2.74 2.29 -21.14
N HIS A 268 -2.10 2.26 -19.98
CA HIS A 268 -1.06 1.30 -19.64
C HIS A 268 -1.57 0.32 -18.58
N MET A 269 -1.24 -0.96 -18.71
CA MET A 269 -1.66 -2.01 -17.79
C MET A 269 -0.52 -2.51 -16.89
N GLU A 270 0.56 -1.77 -16.81
CA GLU A 270 1.69 -2.09 -15.95
C GLU A 270 1.44 -1.73 -14.49
N GLY A 271 0.56 -0.74 -14.25
CA GLY A 271 0.17 -0.31 -12.90
C GLY A 271 1.20 0.56 -12.19
N GLY A 272 0.72 1.20 -11.14
CA GLY A 272 1.55 1.86 -10.15
C GLY A 272 2.24 3.15 -10.56
N SER A 273 3.13 3.60 -9.68
CA SER A 273 3.93 4.81 -9.87
C SER A 273 4.90 4.72 -11.06
N TRP A 274 5.22 3.51 -11.49
CA TRP A 274 6.07 3.28 -12.67
C TRP A 274 5.48 3.80 -13.97
N THR A 275 4.18 3.73 -14.15
CA THR A 275 3.51 4.28 -15.35
C THR A 275 3.76 5.77 -15.48
N ASN A 276 3.79 6.50 -14.38
CA ASN A 276 4.10 7.92 -14.38
C ASN A 276 5.60 8.19 -14.59
N SER A 277 6.47 7.27 -14.14
CA SER A 277 7.91 7.40 -14.32
C SER A 277 8.36 7.15 -15.75
N LEU A 278 7.68 6.26 -16.48
CA LEU A 278 7.96 5.99 -17.90
C LEU A 278 7.69 7.20 -18.81
N THR A 279 6.83 8.12 -18.41
CA THR A 279 6.63 9.38 -19.14
C THR A 279 7.84 10.30 -19.06
N TRP A 280 8.72 10.12 -18.09
CA TRP A 280 9.96 10.89 -17.96
C TRP A 280 11.05 10.43 -18.95
N VAL A 281 11.00 9.17 -19.37
CA VAL A 281 11.99 8.59 -20.29
C VAL A 281 11.63 8.90 -21.74
N LYS A 282 10.40 9.30 -22.01
CA LYS A 282 9.90 9.65 -23.35
C LYS A 282 9.93 11.15 -23.65
N GLY A 283 10.34 11.98 -22.68
CA GLY A 283 10.45 13.43 -22.83
C GLY A 283 11.76 13.90 -23.41
#